data_eeb442df646e79f7f03dbe943f087924
#
_entry.id   eeb442df646e79f7f03dbe943f087924
#
_cell.length_a   1.000
_cell.length_b   1.000
_cell.length_c   1.000
_cell.angle_alpha   90.00
_cell.angle_beta   90.00
_cell.angle_gamma   90.00
#
_symmetry.space_group_name_H-M   'P 1'
#
loop_
_entity.id
_entity.type
_entity.pdbx_description
1 polymer ?
#
loop_
_entity_poly.entity_id
_entity_poly.type
_entity_poly.pdbx_seq_one_letter_code
_entity_poly.pdbx_strand_id
1 'polypeptide(L)'
;SSVAQKHNCHLVRLDFQQEQGLVSALPLGVNQIRIERGLTTSAVAIFVPFISQELFQSGEALYYGLNATSGNMILADRKQLKTPNGLILGTPGSGKSFSAKREILNVFLVTKDDIIICDPEAEYFPLVHRLGGQVIKISPTSSQYVNPMDMSLNYSEDDNPLALKSDFILSFCELAAGGRNGLEPVEKTVIDRAVRVVYRPYLADPKPENVPVLGDLYDEIKRQPEPEAQRIAAALELYVHGSLNVFNHRTNV
;
A
#
# COMPACT_ATOMS: atom_id res chain seq x y z
N SER A 1 -38.45 30.70 -32.37
CA SER A 1 -37.06 30.86 -32.78
C SER A 1 -36.66 29.78 -33.74
N SER A 2 -35.79 30.08 -34.70
CA SER A 2 -35.36 29.15 -35.76
C SER A 2 -34.70 27.84 -35.24
N VAL A 3 -34.10 27.89 -34.05
CA VAL A 3 -33.45 26.71 -33.44
C VAL A 3 -34.51 25.72 -32.91
N ALA A 4 -35.53 26.19 -32.21
CA ALA A 4 -36.59 25.33 -31.72
C ALA A 4 -37.37 24.62 -32.85
N GLN A 5 -37.61 25.35 -33.95
CA GLN A 5 -38.29 24.77 -35.13
C GLN A 5 -37.49 23.66 -35.82
N LYS A 6 -36.14 23.76 -35.86
CA LYS A 6 -35.28 22.71 -36.38
C LYS A 6 -35.38 21.40 -35.58
N HIS A 7 -35.79 21.46 -34.34
CA HIS A 7 -35.95 20.32 -33.44
C HIS A 7 -37.44 19.95 -33.20
N ASN A 8 -38.34 20.39 -34.05
CA ASN A 8 -39.79 20.18 -33.92
C ASN A 8 -40.36 20.65 -32.55
N CYS A 9 -39.76 21.65 -31.95
CA CYS A 9 -40.23 22.24 -30.70
C CYS A 9 -41.00 23.53 -30.98
N HIS A 10 -42.25 23.60 -30.53
CA HIS A 10 -43.04 24.83 -30.57
C HIS A 10 -42.89 25.61 -29.28
N LEU A 11 -42.36 26.82 -29.38
CA LEU A 11 -42.32 27.77 -28.28
C LEU A 11 -43.55 28.65 -28.31
N VAL A 12 -44.31 28.65 -27.23
CA VAL A 12 -45.49 29.46 -27.04
C VAL A 12 -45.19 30.51 -25.98
N ARG A 13 -45.58 31.75 -26.26
CA ARG A 13 -45.42 32.82 -25.29
C ARG A 13 -46.45 32.66 -24.17
N LEU A 14 -46.01 32.82 -22.91
CA LEU A 14 -46.89 32.80 -21.75
C LEU A 14 -47.48 34.20 -21.50
N ASP A 15 -48.56 34.56 -22.20
CA ASP A 15 -49.21 35.84 -21.99
C ASP A 15 -50.08 35.76 -20.74
N PHE A 16 -49.89 36.74 -19.81
CA PHE A 16 -50.56 36.82 -18.52
C PHE A 16 -50.31 35.64 -17.57
N GLN A 17 -49.29 34.84 -17.81
CA GLN A 17 -48.86 33.70 -16.96
C GLN A 17 -47.36 33.72 -16.64
N GLN A 18 -46.75 34.88 -16.64
CA GLN A 18 -45.31 35.03 -16.46
C GLN A 18 -44.87 34.58 -15.07
N GLU A 19 -45.65 34.93 -14.04
CA GLU A 19 -45.37 34.52 -12.63
C GLU A 19 -45.50 33.02 -12.47
N GLN A 20 -46.57 32.43 -13.00
CA GLN A 20 -46.78 30.97 -13.00
C GLN A 20 -45.68 30.24 -13.77
N GLY A 21 -45.21 30.85 -14.86
CA GLY A 21 -44.09 30.32 -15.64
C GLY A 21 -42.80 30.33 -14.88
N LEU A 22 -42.50 31.41 -14.16
CA LEU A 22 -41.33 31.55 -13.32
C LEU A 22 -41.35 30.49 -12.19
N VAL A 23 -42.46 30.42 -11.44
CA VAL A 23 -42.61 29.47 -10.32
C VAL A 23 -42.46 28.03 -10.78
N SER A 24 -43.05 27.69 -11.96
CA SER A 24 -42.94 26.31 -12.52
C SER A 24 -41.56 25.99 -13.06
N ALA A 25 -40.75 26.99 -13.41
CA ALA A 25 -39.37 26.79 -13.86
C ALA A 25 -38.36 26.68 -12.70
N LEU A 26 -38.71 27.13 -11.50
CA LEU A 26 -37.86 27.00 -10.32
C LEU A 26 -37.98 25.60 -9.71
N PRO A 27 -36.93 25.08 -9.06
CA PRO A 27 -36.91 23.72 -8.48
C PRO A 27 -37.72 23.65 -7.15
N LEU A 28 -38.95 24.19 -7.17
CA LEU A 28 -39.85 24.23 -6.01
C LEU A 28 -40.82 23.04 -5.95
N GLY A 29 -40.77 22.17 -6.94
CA GLY A 29 -41.69 21.01 -7.01
C GLY A 29 -43.14 21.37 -7.29
N VAL A 30 -43.43 22.62 -7.71
CA VAL A 30 -44.78 23.12 -7.99
C VAL A 30 -44.91 23.51 -9.45
N ASN A 31 -45.87 22.91 -10.15
CA ASN A 31 -46.22 23.29 -11.53
C ASN A 31 -47.53 24.07 -11.52
N GLN A 32 -47.47 25.33 -11.89
CA GLN A 32 -48.62 26.21 -12.01
C GLN A 32 -49.11 26.42 -13.47
N ILE A 33 -48.41 25.84 -14.44
CA ILE A 33 -48.74 25.89 -15.84
C ILE A 33 -49.45 24.60 -16.24
N ARG A 34 -50.67 24.69 -16.79
CA ARG A 34 -51.42 23.51 -17.27
C ARG A 34 -51.03 23.13 -18.70
N ILE A 35 -49.75 22.87 -18.93
CA ILE A 35 -49.27 22.30 -20.20
C ILE A 35 -48.78 20.89 -19.88
N GLU A 36 -49.61 19.90 -20.16
CA GLU A 36 -49.31 18.51 -19.86
C GLU A 36 -49.16 17.71 -21.16
N ARG A 37 -48.18 16.81 -21.19
CA ARG A 37 -48.04 15.81 -22.24
C ARG A 37 -47.91 14.44 -21.62
N GLY A 38 -48.73 13.52 -22.09
CA GLY A 38 -48.57 12.11 -21.74
C GLY A 38 -47.30 11.56 -22.36
N LEU A 39 -46.44 11.01 -21.52
CA LEU A 39 -45.23 10.28 -21.91
C LEU A 39 -45.32 8.85 -21.43
N THR A 40 -44.78 7.92 -22.20
CA THR A 40 -44.64 6.53 -21.76
C THR A 40 -43.52 6.44 -20.69
N THR A 41 -43.62 5.47 -19.81
CA THR A 41 -42.61 5.25 -18.75
C THR A 41 -41.19 5.11 -19.33
N SER A 42 -41.09 4.44 -20.50
CA SER A 42 -39.79 4.31 -21.19
C SER A 42 -39.23 5.64 -21.69
N ALA A 43 -40.12 6.55 -22.16
CA ALA A 43 -39.68 7.89 -22.59
C ALA A 43 -39.27 8.78 -21.37
N VAL A 44 -39.95 8.64 -20.23
CA VAL A 44 -39.60 9.35 -19.01
C VAL A 44 -38.31 8.82 -18.38
N ALA A 45 -38.06 7.52 -18.48
CA ALA A 45 -36.82 6.89 -17.96
C ALA A 45 -35.55 7.50 -18.58
N ILE A 46 -35.61 8.03 -19.78
CA ILE A 46 -34.46 8.71 -20.44
C ILE A 46 -34.09 10.01 -19.71
N PHE A 47 -35.03 10.67 -19.03
CA PHE A 47 -34.76 11.89 -18.27
C PHE A 47 -34.16 11.64 -16.88
N VAL A 48 -34.17 10.39 -16.39
CA VAL A 48 -33.50 10.05 -15.14
C VAL A 48 -31.99 10.00 -15.45
N PRO A 49 -31.20 10.90 -14.88
CA PRO A 49 -29.75 10.91 -15.12
C PRO A 49 -29.13 9.71 -14.41
N PHE A 50 -29.12 8.56 -15.06
CA PHE A 50 -28.27 7.45 -14.63
C PHE A 50 -26.84 7.84 -14.95
N ILE A 51 -26.23 8.59 -14.05
CA ILE A 51 -24.82 8.94 -14.14
C ILE A 51 -24.05 7.78 -13.50
N SER A 52 -23.37 6.99 -14.32
CA SER A 52 -22.32 6.12 -13.82
C SER A 52 -21.10 7.00 -13.49
N GLN A 53 -20.54 6.81 -12.33
CA GLN A 53 -19.30 7.49 -11.99
C GLN A 53 -18.19 6.97 -12.91
N GLU A 54 -17.63 7.83 -13.72
CA GLU A 54 -16.49 7.51 -14.57
C GLU A 54 -15.19 7.79 -13.80
N LEU A 55 -14.27 6.84 -13.87
CA LEU A 55 -12.92 6.99 -13.32
C LEU A 55 -11.93 6.92 -14.48
N PHE A 56 -11.52 8.11 -14.92
CA PHE A 56 -10.58 8.26 -16.01
C PHE A 56 -9.56 9.33 -15.63
N GLN A 57 -8.38 8.89 -15.19
CA GLN A 57 -7.26 9.75 -14.84
C GLN A 57 -6.19 9.68 -15.94
N SER A 58 -5.44 10.75 -16.10
CA SER A 58 -4.29 10.84 -17.02
C SER A 58 -2.97 10.67 -16.28
N GLY A 59 -1.87 10.52 -17.02
CA GLY A 59 -0.53 10.35 -16.46
C GLY A 59 -0.18 8.87 -16.30
N GLU A 60 0.38 8.49 -15.16
CA GLU A 60 0.77 7.10 -14.85
C GLU A 60 -0.42 6.23 -14.39
N ALA A 61 -1.59 6.49 -14.95
CA ALA A 61 -2.81 5.77 -14.60
C ALA A 61 -2.79 4.32 -15.11
N LEU A 62 -3.13 3.40 -14.23
CA LEU A 62 -3.20 1.97 -14.52
C LEU A 62 -4.59 1.60 -15.03
N TYR A 63 -4.64 0.64 -15.93
CA TYR A 63 -5.90 0.10 -16.47
C TYR A 63 -6.49 -0.96 -15.53
N TYR A 64 -7.67 -0.70 -14.98
CA TYR A 64 -8.37 -1.62 -14.08
C TYR A 64 -9.46 -2.45 -14.76
N GLY A 65 -10.01 -2.01 -15.86
CA GLY A 65 -11.06 -2.71 -16.58
C GLY A 65 -11.99 -1.78 -17.33
N LEU A 66 -13.19 -2.28 -17.62
CA LEU A 66 -14.28 -1.50 -18.22
C LEU A 66 -15.37 -1.27 -17.17
N ASN A 67 -15.96 -0.09 -17.20
CA ASN A 67 -17.15 0.21 -16.41
C ASN A 67 -18.32 -0.67 -16.92
N ALA A 68 -18.93 -1.43 -16.02
CA ALA A 68 -19.99 -2.38 -16.38
C ALA A 68 -21.23 -1.71 -16.98
N THR A 69 -21.47 -0.44 -16.68
CA THR A 69 -22.66 0.31 -17.14
C THR A 69 -22.38 1.07 -18.43
N SER A 70 -21.28 1.80 -18.51
CA SER A 70 -20.95 2.66 -19.66
C SER A 70 -20.07 1.98 -20.71
N GLY A 71 -19.36 0.91 -20.36
CA GLY A 71 -18.35 0.29 -21.21
C GLY A 71 -17.05 1.07 -21.35
N ASN A 72 -16.91 2.21 -20.67
CA ASN A 72 -15.72 3.04 -20.72
C ASN A 72 -14.57 2.44 -19.91
N MET A 73 -13.34 2.74 -20.30
CA MET A 73 -12.15 2.29 -19.58
C MET A 73 -12.05 2.94 -18.21
N ILE A 74 -11.71 2.13 -17.21
CA ILE A 74 -11.35 2.59 -15.87
C ILE A 74 -9.83 2.73 -15.83
N LEU A 75 -9.37 3.98 -15.74
CA LEU A 75 -7.97 4.33 -15.57
C LEU A 75 -7.80 5.09 -14.26
N ALA A 76 -6.95 4.60 -13.39
CA ALA A 76 -6.70 5.22 -12.08
C ALA A 76 -5.21 5.26 -11.74
N ASP A 77 -4.77 6.41 -11.28
CA ASP A 77 -3.44 6.61 -10.71
C ASP A 77 -3.56 6.60 -9.18
N ARG A 78 -3.12 5.51 -8.56
CA ARG A 78 -3.19 5.35 -7.10
C ARG A 78 -2.30 6.34 -6.34
N LYS A 79 -1.24 6.86 -6.96
CA LYS A 79 -0.36 7.86 -6.35
C LYS A 79 -1.09 9.20 -6.12
N GLN A 80 -2.15 9.48 -6.88
CA GLN A 80 -2.98 10.66 -6.68
C GLN A 80 -3.98 10.52 -5.52
N LEU A 81 -4.10 9.32 -4.95
CA LEU A 81 -4.95 9.09 -3.78
C LEU A 81 -4.24 9.60 -2.52
N LYS A 82 -5.01 10.15 -1.59
CA LYS A 82 -4.48 10.59 -0.28
C LYS A 82 -3.80 9.45 0.50
N THR A 83 -4.32 8.22 0.35
CA THR A 83 -3.76 6.99 0.91
C THR A 83 -3.82 5.91 -0.17
N PRO A 84 -2.70 5.57 -0.83
CA PRO A 84 -2.68 4.67 -1.98
C PRO A 84 -2.77 3.17 -1.62
N ASN A 85 -3.09 2.85 -0.37
CA ASN A 85 -3.23 1.47 0.07
C ASN A 85 -4.39 0.76 -0.63
N GLY A 86 -4.22 -0.51 -0.96
CA GLY A 86 -5.24 -1.35 -1.58
C GLY A 86 -5.37 -2.70 -0.91
N LEU A 87 -6.55 -3.30 -0.99
CA LEU A 87 -6.84 -4.62 -0.46
C LEU A 87 -7.59 -5.43 -1.53
N ILE A 88 -7.08 -6.61 -1.85
CA ILE A 88 -7.69 -7.53 -2.81
C ILE A 88 -8.28 -8.71 -2.04
N LEU A 89 -9.60 -8.77 -1.98
CA LEU A 89 -10.34 -9.82 -1.28
C LEU A 89 -11.07 -10.73 -2.28
N GLY A 90 -11.19 -11.99 -1.93
CA GLY A 90 -11.93 -12.96 -2.71
C GLY A 90 -11.79 -14.36 -2.14
N THR A 91 -12.71 -15.25 -2.50
CA THR A 91 -12.64 -16.68 -2.17
C THR A 91 -11.50 -17.37 -2.91
N PRO A 92 -11.02 -18.54 -2.48
CA PRO A 92 -10.09 -19.35 -3.24
C PRO A 92 -10.57 -19.56 -4.69
N GLY A 93 -9.68 -19.43 -5.67
CA GLY A 93 -10.03 -19.57 -7.09
C GLY A 93 -10.70 -18.36 -7.74
N SER A 94 -10.98 -17.27 -7.03
CA SER A 94 -11.63 -16.07 -7.57
C SER A 94 -10.73 -15.17 -8.45
N GLY A 95 -9.43 -15.51 -8.58
CA GLY A 95 -8.49 -14.74 -9.40
C GLY A 95 -7.75 -13.62 -8.66
N LYS A 96 -7.70 -13.62 -7.31
CA LYS A 96 -6.96 -12.61 -6.51
C LYS A 96 -5.50 -12.47 -6.96
N SER A 97 -4.75 -13.57 -6.96
CA SER A 97 -3.34 -13.57 -7.36
C SER A 97 -3.15 -13.16 -8.82
N PHE A 98 -4.11 -13.49 -9.70
CA PHE A 98 -4.08 -13.04 -11.09
C PHE A 98 -4.27 -11.52 -11.20
N SER A 99 -5.22 -10.95 -10.44
CA SER A 99 -5.45 -9.50 -10.42
C SER A 99 -4.23 -8.75 -9.87
N ALA A 100 -3.60 -9.26 -8.81
CA ALA A 100 -2.38 -8.68 -8.27
C ALA A 100 -1.21 -8.75 -9.27
N LYS A 101 -1.00 -9.90 -9.93
CA LYS A 101 0.03 -10.07 -10.97
C LYS A 101 -0.19 -9.13 -12.15
N ARG A 102 -1.46 -8.92 -12.55
CA ARG A 102 -1.81 -7.97 -13.61
C ARG A 102 -1.51 -6.53 -13.20
N GLU A 103 -1.81 -6.14 -11.95
CA GLU A 103 -1.48 -4.80 -11.44
C GLU A 103 0.04 -4.59 -11.41
N ILE A 104 0.81 -5.54 -10.87
CA ILE A 104 2.27 -5.52 -10.85
C ILE A 104 2.84 -5.34 -12.27
N LEU A 105 2.32 -6.10 -13.24
CA LEU A 105 2.76 -5.98 -14.64
C LEU A 105 2.44 -4.59 -15.22
N ASN A 106 1.27 -4.04 -14.93
CA ASN A 106 0.89 -2.71 -15.39
C ASN A 106 1.80 -1.64 -14.76
N VAL A 107 2.08 -1.71 -13.45
CA VAL A 107 3.03 -0.80 -12.77
C VAL A 107 4.39 -0.87 -13.43
N PHE A 108 4.91 -2.09 -13.66
CA PHE A 108 6.21 -2.29 -14.30
C PHE A 108 6.31 -1.69 -15.71
N LEU A 109 5.21 -1.75 -16.48
CA LEU A 109 5.19 -1.25 -17.87
C LEU A 109 4.95 0.26 -17.97
N VAL A 110 4.23 0.85 -17.03
CA VAL A 110 3.74 2.24 -17.11
C VAL A 110 4.59 3.19 -16.27
N THR A 111 5.17 2.70 -15.16
CA THR A 111 5.91 3.53 -14.21
C THR A 111 7.40 3.16 -14.18
N LYS A 112 8.18 3.95 -13.45
CA LYS A 112 9.58 3.66 -13.12
C LYS A 112 9.77 3.30 -11.65
N ASP A 113 8.69 2.91 -10.99
CA ASP A 113 8.70 2.60 -9.57
C ASP A 113 9.40 1.27 -9.29
N ASP A 114 10.06 1.19 -8.16
CA ASP A 114 10.54 -0.08 -7.61
C ASP A 114 9.36 -0.89 -7.08
N ILE A 115 9.35 -2.18 -7.42
CA ILE A 115 8.29 -3.11 -7.00
C ILE A 115 8.88 -4.12 -6.04
N ILE A 116 8.42 -4.11 -4.79
CA ILE A 116 8.84 -5.05 -3.75
C ILE A 116 7.67 -5.97 -3.42
N ILE A 117 7.89 -7.28 -3.53
CA ILE A 117 6.88 -8.31 -3.28
C ILE A 117 7.32 -9.18 -2.10
N CYS A 118 6.50 -9.24 -1.05
CA CYS A 118 6.62 -10.22 0.01
C CYS A 118 5.68 -11.39 -0.30
N ASP A 119 6.27 -12.56 -0.64
CA ASP A 119 5.55 -13.71 -1.18
C ASP A 119 5.84 -14.98 -0.37
N PRO A 120 5.07 -15.25 0.70
CA PRO A 120 5.29 -16.43 1.53
C PRO A 120 4.94 -17.75 0.83
N GLU A 121 4.14 -17.72 -0.24
CA GLU A 121 3.69 -18.92 -0.97
C GLU A 121 4.47 -19.19 -2.26
N ALA A 122 5.44 -18.33 -2.61
CA ALA A 122 6.26 -18.41 -3.82
C ALA A 122 5.46 -18.44 -5.15
N GLU A 123 4.32 -17.79 -5.19
CA GLU A 123 3.46 -17.72 -6.40
C GLU A 123 3.96 -16.73 -7.46
N TYR A 124 4.75 -15.72 -7.06
CA TYR A 124 5.19 -14.62 -7.93
C TYR A 124 6.55 -14.87 -8.59
N PHE A 125 7.27 -15.91 -8.19
CA PHE A 125 8.59 -16.25 -8.76
C PHE A 125 8.62 -16.24 -10.30
N PRO A 126 7.68 -16.89 -11.03
CA PRO A 126 7.72 -16.93 -12.49
C PRO A 126 7.54 -15.54 -13.13
N LEU A 127 6.72 -14.68 -12.52
CA LEU A 127 6.52 -13.31 -12.98
C LEU A 127 7.78 -12.48 -12.81
N VAL A 128 8.36 -12.48 -11.60
CA VAL A 128 9.57 -11.72 -11.26
C VAL A 128 10.73 -12.14 -12.15
N HIS A 129 10.94 -13.43 -12.33
CA HIS A 129 11.98 -13.96 -13.22
C HIS A 129 11.80 -13.52 -14.69
N ARG A 130 10.55 -13.50 -15.19
CA ARG A 130 10.24 -13.01 -16.56
C ARG A 130 10.53 -11.53 -16.74
N LEU A 131 10.33 -10.73 -15.69
CA LEU A 131 10.58 -9.30 -15.71
C LEU A 131 12.04 -8.93 -15.44
N GLY A 132 12.92 -9.93 -15.23
CA GLY A 132 14.35 -9.70 -14.94
C GLY A 132 14.60 -9.19 -13.52
N GLY A 133 13.64 -9.38 -12.62
CA GLY A 133 13.78 -8.99 -11.22
C GLY A 133 14.60 -9.99 -10.41
N GLN A 134 15.00 -9.57 -9.22
CA GLN A 134 15.73 -10.38 -8.24
C GLN A 134 14.75 -11.11 -7.30
N VAL A 135 15.03 -12.38 -7.02
CA VAL A 135 14.27 -13.17 -6.05
C VAL A 135 15.20 -13.55 -4.89
N ILE A 136 14.86 -13.11 -3.70
CA ILE A 136 15.59 -13.41 -2.46
C ILE A 136 14.78 -14.45 -1.69
N LYS A 137 15.35 -15.64 -1.48
CA LYS A 137 14.71 -16.71 -0.74
C LYS A 137 15.18 -16.72 0.71
N ILE A 138 14.30 -16.35 1.63
CA ILE A 138 14.56 -16.43 3.08
C ILE A 138 14.02 -17.76 3.59
N SER A 139 14.91 -18.71 3.86
CA SER A 139 14.56 -20.02 4.44
C SER A 139 15.75 -20.58 5.22
N PRO A 140 15.54 -21.49 6.16
CA PRO A 140 16.64 -22.11 6.93
C PRO A 140 17.71 -22.80 6.08
N THR A 141 17.38 -23.18 4.85
CA THR A 141 18.28 -23.87 3.92
C THR A 141 18.81 -22.96 2.81
N SER A 142 18.51 -21.66 2.85
CA SER A 142 18.96 -20.71 1.85
C SER A 142 20.44 -20.36 2.05
N SER A 143 21.14 -20.14 0.94
CA SER A 143 22.47 -19.51 0.92
C SER A 143 22.41 -18.00 0.72
N GLN A 144 21.20 -17.44 0.62
CA GLN A 144 20.95 -16.01 0.50
C GLN A 144 20.62 -15.43 1.87
N TYR A 145 21.31 -14.38 2.24
CA TYR A 145 21.20 -13.78 3.55
C TYR A 145 20.89 -12.28 3.44
N VAL A 146 20.00 -11.82 4.30
CA VAL A 146 19.71 -10.41 4.52
C VAL A 146 19.96 -10.13 6.00
N ASN A 147 20.91 -9.27 6.27
CA ASN A 147 21.29 -8.91 7.64
C ASN A 147 20.22 -7.95 8.22
N PRO A 148 19.47 -8.33 9.24
CA PRO A 148 18.51 -7.43 9.88
C PRO A 148 19.20 -6.23 10.54
N MET A 149 20.52 -6.30 10.75
CA MET A 149 21.31 -5.21 11.33
C MET A 149 21.85 -4.23 10.28
N ASP A 150 21.64 -4.43 8.97
CA ASP A 150 22.08 -3.48 7.96
C ASP A 150 21.43 -2.11 8.18
N MET A 151 22.20 -1.06 8.07
CA MET A 151 21.77 0.32 8.26
C MET A 151 22.30 1.20 7.14
N SER A 152 21.43 2.01 6.52
CA SER A 152 21.83 3.09 5.63
C SER A 152 21.99 4.39 6.43
N LEU A 153 23.05 5.12 6.17
CA LEU A 153 23.25 6.47 6.74
C LEU A 153 22.58 7.56 5.89
N ASN A 154 22.09 7.21 4.70
CA ASN A 154 21.47 8.13 3.73
C ASN A 154 19.93 8.14 3.88
N TYR A 155 19.41 8.10 5.11
CA TYR A 155 18.03 8.49 5.37
C TYR A 155 17.90 10.01 5.21
N SER A 156 16.67 10.57 5.28
CA SER A 156 16.45 12.01 5.15
C SER A 156 17.37 12.83 6.08
N GLU A 157 17.69 14.07 5.70
CA GLU A 157 18.61 14.95 6.43
C GLU A 157 18.20 15.19 7.90
N ASP A 158 16.92 15.00 8.23
CA ASP A 158 16.35 15.23 9.56
C ASP A 158 16.26 13.97 10.44
N ASP A 159 16.50 12.77 9.89
CA ASP A 159 16.33 11.52 10.65
C ASP A 159 17.64 11.07 11.32
N ASN A 160 17.54 10.56 12.54
CA ASN A 160 18.64 9.88 13.21
C ASN A 160 18.64 8.40 12.80
N PRO A 161 19.58 7.94 11.93
CA PRO A 161 19.60 6.57 11.42
C PRO A 161 19.66 5.51 12.52
N LEU A 162 20.38 5.81 13.62
CA LEU A 162 20.48 4.90 14.75
C LEU A 162 19.15 4.75 15.50
N ALA A 163 18.38 5.84 15.65
CA ALA A 163 17.08 5.79 16.30
C ALA A 163 16.09 4.94 15.51
N LEU A 164 16.00 5.17 14.18
CA LEU A 164 15.15 4.37 13.28
C LEU A 164 15.55 2.89 13.30
N LYS A 165 16.86 2.62 13.33
CA LYS A 165 17.36 1.25 13.41
C LYS A 165 17.08 0.60 14.77
N SER A 166 17.19 1.36 15.86
CA SER A 166 16.82 0.89 17.19
C SER A 166 15.34 0.48 17.25
N ASP A 167 14.44 1.28 16.70
CA ASP A 167 13.00 0.97 16.63
C ASP A 167 12.73 -0.31 15.82
N PHE A 168 13.43 -0.47 14.70
CA PHE A 168 13.33 -1.71 13.90
C PHE A 168 13.80 -2.93 14.71
N ILE A 169 14.95 -2.84 15.39
CA ILE A 169 15.50 -3.94 16.17
C ILE A 169 14.62 -4.26 17.39
N LEU A 170 14.05 -3.24 18.04
CA LEU A 170 13.06 -3.43 19.10
C LEU A 170 11.86 -4.23 18.58
N SER A 171 11.32 -3.87 17.40
CA SER A 171 10.22 -4.59 16.77
C SER A 171 10.61 -6.03 16.41
N PHE A 172 11.80 -6.25 15.89
CA PHE A 172 12.32 -7.60 15.61
C PHE A 172 12.43 -8.45 16.88
N CYS A 173 12.99 -7.88 17.95
CA CYS A 173 13.11 -8.56 19.26
C CYS A 173 11.72 -8.80 19.89
N GLU A 174 10.76 -7.90 19.69
CA GLU A 174 9.39 -8.08 20.15
C GLU A 174 8.71 -9.26 19.47
N LEU A 175 8.91 -9.45 18.17
CA LEU A 175 8.41 -10.63 17.44
C LEU A 175 9.11 -11.92 17.90
N ALA A 176 10.40 -11.86 18.22
CA ALA A 176 11.19 -13.03 18.64
C ALA A 176 10.97 -13.44 20.10
N ALA A 177 10.80 -12.49 21.01
CA ALA A 177 10.85 -12.69 22.47
C ALA A 177 9.67 -12.12 23.26
N GLY A 178 8.88 -11.21 22.67
CA GLY A 178 7.88 -10.41 23.41
C GLY A 178 6.61 -11.14 23.87
N GLY A 179 6.34 -12.36 23.40
CA GLY A 179 5.15 -13.10 23.77
C GLY A 179 3.84 -12.39 23.42
N ARG A 180 2.76 -12.64 24.21
CA ARG A 180 1.42 -12.04 23.95
C ARG A 180 1.31 -10.55 24.28
N ASN A 181 2.13 -10.07 25.21
CA ASN A 181 2.03 -8.71 25.75
C ASN A 181 3.13 -7.77 25.19
N GLY A 182 3.94 -8.26 24.26
CA GLY A 182 5.11 -7.52 23.75
C GLY A 182 6.28 -7.53 24.74
N LEU A 183 7.25 -6.63 24.52
CA LEU A 183 8.42 -6.45 25.39
C LEU A 183 8.10 -5.53 26.56
N GLU A 184 8.58 -5.88 27.75
CA GLU A 184 8.49 -5.04 28.93
C GLU A 184 9.45 -3.81 28.83
N PRO A 185 9.19 -2.73 29.58
CA PRO A 185 10.01 -1.51 29.51
C PRO A 185 11.50 -1.75 29.80
N VAL A 186 11.82 -2.64 30.75
CA VAL A 186 13.20 -3.00 31.09
C VAL A 186 13.87 -3.72 29.92
N GLU A 187 13.17 -4.64 29.26
CA GLU A 187 13.66 -5.36 28.09
C GLU A 187 13.97 -4.43 26.92
N LYS A 188 13.08 -3.46 26.66
CA LYS A 188 13.31 -2.43 25.64
C LYS A 188 14.57 -1.61 25.95
N THR A 189 14.80 -1.29 27.22
CA THR A 189 16.00 -0.56 27.66
C THR A 189 17.28 -1.37 27.46
N VAL A 190 17.24 -2.67 27.78
CA VAL A 190 18.36 -3.60 27.60
C VAL A 190 18.74 -3.70 26.12
N ILE A 191 17.74 -3.86 25.25
CA ILE A 191 17.95 -3.95 23.80
C ILE A 191 18.50 -2.64 23.22
N ASP A 192 17.89 -1.48 23.54
CA ASP A 192 18.34 -0.17 23.05
C ASP A 192 19.80 0.13 23.48
N ARG A 193 20.15 -0.22 24.72
CA ARG A 193 21.54 -0.08 25.23
C ARG A 193 22.50 -0.94 24.39
N ALA A 194 22.18 -2.19 24.12
CA ALA A 194 22.99 -3.07 23.30
C ALA A 194 23.14 -2.56 21.86
N VAL A 195 22.04 -2.11 21.23
CA VAL A 195 22.06 -1.52 19.89
C VAL A 195 23.05 -0.36 19.81
N ARG A 196 23.01 0.56 20.76
CA ARG A 196 23.95 1.70 20.80
C ARG A 196 25.41 1.28 20.92
N VAL A 197 25.69 0.18 21.60
CA VAL A 197 27.07 -0.33 21.76
C VAL A 197 27.55 -0.98 20.47
N VAL A 198 26.76 -1.88 19.87
CA VAL A 198 27.17 -2.65 18.68
C VAL A 198 27.34 -1.80 17.43
N TYR A 199 26.63 -0.66 17.32
CA TYR A 199 26.79 0.25 16.19
C TYR A 199 27.91 1.27 16.32
N ARG A 200 28.58 1.38 17.48
CA ARG A 200 29.72 2.33 17.66
C ARG A 200 30.82 2.18 16.60
N PRO A 201 31.28 0.96 16.25
CA PRO A 201 32.32 0.79 15.25
C PRO A 201 31.86 1.28 13.87
N TYR A 202 30.63 0.96 13.49
CA TYR A 202 30.06 1.38 12.21
C TYR A 202 29.85 2.89 12.12
N LEU A 203 29.39 3.52 13.18
CA LEU A 203 29.20 4.98 13.22
C LEU A 203 30.53 5.75 13.21
N ALA A 204 31.61 5.14 13.75
CA ALA A 204 32.96 5.73 13.72
C ALA A 204 33.63 5.59 12.33
N ASP A 205 33.42 4.46 11.64
CA ASP A 205 33.97 4.16 10.31
C ASP A 205 32.91 3.37 9.54
N PRO A 206 32.08 4.04 8.74
CA PRO A 206 30.92 3.43 8.06
C PRO A 206 31.34 2.60 6.86
N LYS A 207 31.90 1.44 7.11
CA LYS A 207 32.24 0.42 6.11
C LYS A 207 31.39 -0.82 6.27
N PRO A 208 31.13 -1.57 5.18
CA PRO A 208 30.33 -2.80 5.23
C PRO A 208 30.85 -3.84 6.24
N GLU A 209 32.18 -3.90 6.42
CA GLU A 209 32.79 -4.80 7.39
C GLU A 209 32.52 -4.44 8.86
N ASN A 210 32.16 -3.20 9.15
CA ASN A 210 31.87 -2.70 10.50
C ASN A 210 30.38 -2.78 10.85
N VAL A 211 29.52 -3.16 9.90
CA VAL A 211 28.09 -3.38 10.18
C VAL A 211 27.96 -4.58 11.09
N PRO A 212 27.27 -4.45 12.24
CA PRO A 212 27.08 -5.58 13.15
C PRO A 212 26.19 -6.64 12.53
N VAL A 213 26.31 -7.87 13.02
CA VAL A 213 25.35 -8.96 12.75
C VAL A 213 24.52 -9.24 14.00
N LEU A 214 23.49 -10.07 13.87
CA LEU A 214 22.60 -10.39 15.00
C LEU A 214 23.35 -11.04 16.18
N GLY A 215 24.42 -11.79 15.89
CA GLY A 215 25.31 -12.36 16.92
C GLY A 215 25.99 -11.33 17.79
N ASP A 216 26.41 -10.19 17.22
CA ASP A 216 27.02 -9.10 18.00
C ASP A 216 26.01 -8.50 18.98
N LEU A 217 24.76 -8.34 18.54
CA LEU A 217 23.68 -7.87 19.42
C LEU A 217 23.39 -8.88 20.53
N TYR A 218 23.30 -10.17 20.19
CA TYR A 218 23.09 -11.26 21.15
C TYR A 218 24.18 -11.26 22.22
N ASP A 219 25.44 -11.20 21.83
CA ASP A 219 26.58 -11.20 22.75
C ASP A 219 26.57 -9.99 23.68
N GLU A 220 26.23 -8.81 23.16
CA GLU A 220 26.13 -7.60 23.95
C GLU A 220 24.94 -7.62 24.92
N ILE A 221 23.80 -8.17 24.52
CA ILE A 221 22.67 -8.38 25.44
C ILE A 221 23.05 -9.37 26.54
N LYS A 222 23.69 -10.48 26.19
CA LYS A 222 24.11 -11.53 27.16
C LYS A 222 25.11 -11.05 28.20
N ARG A 223 25.91 -10.02 27.90
CA ARG A 223 26.87 -9.40 28.85
C ARG A 223 26.20 -8.57 29.93
N GLN A 224 24.95 -8.17 29.72
CA GLN A 224 24.23 -7.34 30.67
C GLN A 224 23.75 -8.19 31.87
N PRO A 225 23.83 -7.65 33.12
CA PRO A 225 23.57 -8.43 34.33
C PRO A 225 22.06 -8.67 34.60
N GLU A 226 21.18 -7.94 33.95
CA GLU A 226 19.75 -7.98 34.21
C GLU A 226 19.15 -9.35 33.82
N PRO A 227 18.21 -9.94 34.60
CA PRO A 227 17.52 -11.19 34.26
C PRO A 227 16.76 -11.12 32.93
N GLU A 228 16.22 -9.95 32.63
CA GLU A 228 15.52 -9.64 31.40
C GLU A 228 16.46 -9.79 30.18
N ALA A 229 17.71 -9.39 30.32
CA ALA A 229 18.73 -9.54 29.28
C ALA A 229 19.00 -11.03 29.00
N GLN A 230 19.07 -11.86 30.02
CA GLN A 230 19.25 -13.31 29.84
C GLN A 230 18.03 -13.95 29.15
N ARG A 231 16.81 -13.48 29.47
CA ARG A 231 15.58 -13.94 28.82
C ARG A 231 15.56 -13.60 27.32
N ILE A 232 15.91 -12.36 26.98
CA ILE A 232 16.01 -11.91 25.59
C ILE A 232 17.10 -12.67 24.84
N ALA A 233 18.29 -12.83 25.42
CA ALA A 233 19.37 -13.60 24.82
C ALA A 233 18.94 -15.05 24.55
N ALA A 234 18.30 -15.71 25.51
CA ALA A 234 17.79 -17.08 25.33
C ALA A 234 16.78 -17.19 24.18
N ALA A 235 15.92 -16.18 24.00
CA ALA A 235 14.96 -16.16 22.88
C ALA A 235 15.66 -15.91 21.53
N LEU A 236 16.69 -15.06 21.49
CA LEU A 236 17.45 -14.77 20.28
C LEU A 236 18.41 -15.91 19.89
N GLU A 237 18.72 -16.84 20.78
CA GLU A 237 19.63 -17.96 20.50
C GLU A 237 19.19 -18.79 19.30
N LEU A 238 17.88 -18.95 19.10
CA LEU A 238 17.30 -19.62 17.93
C LEU A 238 17.72 -18.99 16.60
N TYR A 239 17.84 -17.66 16.58
CA TYR A 239 18.17 -16.88 15.38
C TYR A 239 19.68 -16.67 15.18
N VAL A 240 20.49 -16.91 16.20
CA VAL A 240 21.95 -16.72 16.16
C VAL A 240 22.68 -18.07 16.01
N HIS A 241 22.33 -19.05 16.82
CA HIS A 241 22.98 -20.36 16.88
C HIS A 241 22.05 -21.52 16.50
N GLY A 242 20.75 -21.28 16.47
CA GLY A 242 19.74 -22.30 16.20
C GLY A 242 19.40 -22.46 14.72
N SER A 243 18.25 -23.09 14.45
CA SER A 243 17.79 -23.44 13.10
C SER A 243 17.42 -22.24 12.23
N LEU A 244 17.25 -21.05 12.81
CA LEU A 244 16.94 -19.81 12.11
C LEU A 244 18.14 -18.86 12.00
N ASN A 245 19.38 -19.39 12.03
CA ASN A 245 20.60 -18.60 11.95
C ASN A 245 20.81 -17.87 10.62
N VAL A 246 19.91 -18.04 9.65
CA VAL A 246 19.88 -17.29 8.38
C VAL A 246 19.92 -15.78 8.58
N PHE A 247 19.47 -15.30 9.73
CA PHE A 247 19.50 -13.88 10.10
C PHE A 247 20.83 -13.41 10.74
N ASN A 248 21.75 -14.35 11.04
CA ASN A 248 23.05 -14.04 11.64
C ASN A 248 24.19 -14.06 10.62
N HIS A 249 23.95 -13.52 9.44
CA HIS A 249 24.94 -13.43 8.37
C HIS A 249 24.93 -12.04 7.77
N ARG A 250 26.03 -11.62 7.17
CA ARG A 250 26.09 -10.40 6.36
C ARG A 250 25.25 -10.57 5.11
N THR A 251 24.63 -9.49 4.65
CA THR A 251 23.87 -9.49 3.38
C THR A 251 24.79 -9.86 2.22
N ASN A 252 24.32 -10.78 1.37
CA ASN A 252 25.02 -11.26 0.20
C ASN A 252 24.17 -11.29 -1.08
N VAL A 253 23.05 -10.56 -1.09
CA VAL A 253 22.09 -10.48 -2.20
C VAL A 253 21.95 -9.06 -2.73
#